data_fcf1b90de734e08f0126c3a46acb43cc
#
_entry.id   fcf1b90de734e08f0126c3a46acb43cc
#
_cell.length_a   1.000
_cell.length_b   1.000
_cell.length_c   1.000
_cell.angle_alpha   90.00
_cell.angle_beta   90.00
_cell.angle_gamma   90.00
#
_symmetry.space_group_name_H-M   'P 1'
#
loop_
_entity.id
_entity.type
_entity.pdbx_description
1 polymer ?
#
loop_
_entity_poly.entity_id
_entity_poly.type
_entity_poly.pdbx_seq_one_letter_code
_entity_poly.pdbx_strand_id
1 'polypeptide(L)'
;MPLIADETILFESPSPEDVFCYTPSLCRGFDGRILAGFDLGGPGTVKLEGPRSDHGDYPSGNQLRILLSDDGGKNWRECGTRLPMLHTMLFRAGNALYALGHSGRLLISRSLDNGESWSEPSVLDGDCLWHQSAGRIDFRKGRLYAVYEQRIPGARWPGVAPVLMTAEENADLCDRSNWRFSAPFRTEALFKEQGITHFSGGTLGVLETSVIRIHDPKHMFYDPEGGTVLLLMRAETGLGNVGAVLKGEERADGSLSIEPLKSPSGATLFLLPLPGGQLKFHIDYDPDSELYWMVASPKLDSFQTAGLPWYETCGDRRRLELLCSRNGLEFRSVGVIAEGRGKLDSRHYASLLFDGEDLLVFARSGDSRAKNLHDGNLLTLHRVEKFRSLV
;
A
#
# COMPACT_ATOMS: atom_id res chain seq x y z
N MET A 1 -14.01 10.54 -18.84
CA MET A 1 -12.71 10.64 -19.55
C MET A 1 -12.42 9.28 -20.18
N PRO A 2 -11.72 9.21 -21.32
CA PRO A 2 -11.27 7.91 -21.86
C PRO A 2 -10.31 7.25 -20.87
N LEU A 3 -10.26 5.91 -20.92
CA LEU A 3 -9.27 5.14 -20.17
C LEU A 3 -7.88 5.37 -20.78
N ILE A 4 -6.86 5.49 -19.93
CA ILE A 4 -5.46 5.72 -20.34
C ILE A 4 -4.61 4.43 -20.29
N ALA A 5 -5.21 3.29 -20.01
CA ALA A 5 -4.52 2.01 -19.87
C ALA A 5 -5.31 0.87 -20.49
N ASP A 6 -4.58 -0.15 -20.94
CA ASP A 6 -5.14 -1.45 -21.29
C ASP A 6 -5.18 -2.35 -20.05
N GLU A 7 -6.25 -3.17 -19.93
CA GLU A 7 -6.45 -4.09 -18.80
C GLU A 7 -6.16 -5.54 -19.22
N THR A 8 -5.40 -6.25 -18.40
CA THR A 8 -5.17 -7.70 -18.50
C THR A 8 -5.50 -8.36 -17.16
N ILE A 9 -6.32 -9.42 -17.17
CA ILE A 9 -6.58 -10.23 -15.97
C ILE A 9 -5.37 -11.14 -15.76
N LEU A 10 -4.64 -10.96 -14.65
CA LEU A 10 -3.51 -11.82 -14.28
C LEU A 10 -3.94 -13.02 -13.45
N PHE A 11 -4.96 -12.86 -12.64
CA PHE A 11 -5.45 -13.94 -11.79
C PHE A 11 -6.95 -13.80 -11.59
N GLU A 12 -7.61 -14.95 -11.60
CA GLU A 12 -9.02 -15.09 -11.27
C GLU A 12 -9.16 -16.06 -10.10
N SER A 13 -9.99 -15.70 -9.12
CA SER A 13 -10.28 -16.57 -7.99
C SER A 13 -10.87 -17.90 -8.44
N PRO A 14 -10.37 -19.02 -7.91
CA PRO A 14 -10.94 -20.34 -8.20
C PRO A 14 -12.36 -20.53 -7.66
N SER A 15 -12.77 -19.65 -6.72
CA SER A 15 -14.10 -19.68 -6.09
C SER A 15 -14.49 -18.26 -5.68
N PRO A 16 -15.05 -17.45 -6.60
CA PRO A 16 -15.38 -16.04 -6.35
C PRO A 16 -16.31 -15.77 -5.17
N GLU A 17 -17.05 -16.78 -4.74
CA GLU A 17 -18.03 -16.67 -3.64
C GLU A 17 -17.36 -16.74 -2.25
N ASP A 18 -16.20 -17.43 -2.12
CA ASP A 18 -15.58 -17.73 -0.84
C ASP A 18 -14.04 -17.60 -0.80
N VAL A 19 -13.38 -17.35 -1.95
CA VAL A 19 -11.96 -17.02 -2.05
C VAL A 19 -11.82 -15.68 -2.73
N PHE A 20 -11.18 -14.72 -2.06
CA PHE A 20 -11.08 -13.33 -2.51
C PHE A 20 -9.64 -12.93 -2.77
N CYS A 21 -9.45 -12.02 -3.73
CA CYS A 21 -8.16 -11.49 -4.14
C CYS A 21 -7.85 -10.22 -3.37
N TYR A 22 -6.68 -10.14 -2.73
CA TYR A 22 -6.27 -9.01 -1.89
C TYR A 22 -4.86 -8.52 -2.24
N THR A 23 -4.54 -7.35 -1.79
CA THR A 23 -3.26 -6.69 -1.61
C THR A 23 -2.23 -6.88 -2.74
N PRO A 24 -2.48 -6.28 -3.93
CA PRO A 24 -1.51 -6.28 -5.01
C PRO A 24 -0.20 -5.58 -4.62
N SER A 25 0.94 -6.18 -4.99
CA SER A 25 2.28 -5.63 -4.86
C SER A 25 3.09 -5.92 -6.11
N LEU A 26 3.80 -4.93 -6.65
CA LEU A 26 4.71 -5.10 -7.77
C LEU A 26 6.16 -4.87 -7.34
N CYS A 27 7.07 -5.65 -7.89
CA CYS A 27 8.50 -5.47 -7.70
C CYS A 27 9.26 -5.82 -8.98
N ARG A 28 10.34 -5.08 -9.24
CA ARG A 28 11.30 -5.45 -10.28
C ARG A 28 12.39 -6.32 -9.66
N GLY A 29 12.50 -7.54 -10.18
CA GLY A 29 13.59 -8.46 -9.86
C GLY A 29 14.88 -8.09 -10.56
N PHE A 30 15.84 -9.01 -10.53
CA PHE A 30 17.07 -8.93 -11.30
C PHE A 30 16.77 -9.28 -12.77
N ASP A 31 17.63 -8.84 -13.68
CA ASP A 31 17.54 -9.15 -15.13
C ASP A 31 16.19 -8.71 -15.78
N GLY A 32 15.55 -7.68 -15.22
CA GLY A 32 14.32 -7.12 -15.78
C GLY A 32 13.04 -7.89 -15.46
N ARG A 33 13.10 -9.03 -14.77
CA ARG A 33 11.92 -9.79 -14.30
C ARG A 33 10.96 -8.90 -13.53
N ILE A 34 9.65 -9.13 -13.70
CA ILE A 34 8.61 -8.47 -12.91
C ILE A 34 7.96 -9.52 -12.01
N LEU A 35 7.79 -9.17 -10.74
CA LEU A 35 7.06 -9.95 -9.76
C LEU A 35 5.76 -9.25 -9.40
N ALA A 36 4.66 -9.99 -9.36
CA ALA A 36 3.36 -9.54 -8.91
C ALA A 36 2.89 -10.42 -7.75
N GLY A 37 2.95 -9.87 -6.53
CA GLY A 37 2.50 -10.53 -5.31
C GLY A 37 1.07 -10.13 -4.95
N PHE A 38 0.32 -11.07 -4.39
CA PHE A 38 -1.03 -10.84 -3.87
C PHE A 38 -1.39 -11.92 -2.87
N ASP A 39 -2.31 -11.63 -1.98
CA ASP A 39 -2.82 -12.65 -1.07
C ASP A 39 -4.26 -13.04 -1.39
N LEU A 40 -4.56 -14.32 -1.18
CA LEU A 40 -5.91 -14.86 -1.22
C LEU A 40 -6.45 -14.98 0.21
N GLY A 41 -7.65 -14.48 0.42
CA GLY A 41 -8.36 -14.57 1.70
C GLY A 41 -9.78 -15.07 1.51
N GLY A 42 -10.58 -15.04 2.58
CA GLY A 42 -11.96 -15.51 2.55
C GLY A 42 -12.13 -16.90 3.14
N PRO A 43 -13.38 -17.32 3.45
CA PRO A 43 -13.65 -18.57 4.15
C PRO A 43 -13.24 -19.82 3.34
N GLY A 44 -13.17 -19.72 2.02
CA GLY A 44 -12.80 -20.81 1.13
C GLY A 44 -11.30 -21.11 1.07
N THR A 45 -10.43 -20.28 1.66
CA THR A 45 -8.98 -20.51 1.65
C THR A 45 -8.58 -21.84 2.30
N VAL A 46 -9.41 -22.38 3.21
CA VAL A 46 -9.21 -23.72 3.81
C VAL A 46 -9.14 -24.84 2.77
N LYS A 47 -9.68 -24.64 1.55
CA LYS A 47 -9.66 -25.58 0.45
C LYS A 47 -8.40 -25.47 -0.42
N LEU A 48 -7.62 -24.38 -0.25
CA LEU A 48 -6.40 -24.16 -1.01
C LEU A 48 -5.26 -25.02 -0.45
N GLU A 49 -4.45 -25.54 -1.35
CA GLU A 49 -3.22 -26.24 -0.96
C GLU A 49 -2.16 -25.27 -0.44
N GLY A 50 -1.34 -25.74 0.49
CA GLY A 50 -0.21 -25.00 1.04
C GLY A 50 -0.54 -24.23 2.33
N PRO A 51 0.46 -23.53 2.90
CA PRO A 51 0.33 -22.85 4.18
C PRO A 51 -0.56 -21.61 4.09
N ARG A 52 -1.18 -21.25 5.22
CA ARG A 52 -2.00 -20.05 5.39
C ARG A 52 -1.59 -19.30 6.66
N SER A 53 -1.83 -18.01 6.67
CA SER A 53 -1.55 -17.17 7.83
C SER A 53 -2.42 -17.55 9.04
N ASP A 54 -1.88 -17.33 10.25
CA ASP A 54 -2.61 -17.55 11.50
C ASP A 54 -3.69 -16.51 11.74
N HIS A 55 -3.56 -15.34 11.12
CA HIS A 55 -4.49 -14.22 11.17
C HIS A 55 -4.79 -13.68 9.79
N GLY A 56 -5.97 -13.11 9.63
CA GLY A 56 -6.45 -12.49 8.40
C GLY A 56 -7.81 -11.83 8.63
N ASP A 57 -8.42 -11.35 7.57
CA ASP A 57 -9.80 -10.82 7.63
C ASP A 57 -10.82 -11.92 7.97
N TYR A 58 -10.44 -13.17 7.74
CA TYR A 58 -11.22 -14.37 8.05
C TYR A 58 -10.41 -15.34 8.89
N PRO A 59 -11.06 -16.13 9.78
CA PRO A 59 -10.39 -17.15 10.60
C PRO A 59 -9.64 -18.23 9.80
N SER A 60 -9.99 -18.39 8.52
CA SER A 60 -9.35 -19.33 7.59
C SER A 60 -7.93 -18.92 7.19
N GLY A 61 -7.52 -17.68 7.50
CA GLY A 61 -6.22 -17.12 7.13
C GLY A 61 -6.10 -16.75 5.65
N ASN A 62 -4.99 -16.12 5.32
CA ASN A 62 -4.64 -15.72 3.96
C ASN A 62 -3.42 -16.49 3.44
N GLN A 63 -3.24 -16.51 2.13
CA GLN A 63 -2.10 -17.13 1.45
C GLN A 63 -1.51 -16.19 0.42
N LEU A 64 -0.24 -15.80 0.60
CA LEU A 64 0.50 -15.04 -0.41
C LEU A 64 0.84 -15.91 -1.60
N ARG A 65 0.58 -15.38 -2.79
CA ARG A 65 0.99 -15.91 -4.09
C ARG A 65 1.79 -14.89 -4.87
N ILE A 66 2.67 -15.37 -5.74
CA ILE A 66 3.56 -14.52 -6.54
C ILE A 66 3.54 -15.02 -7.98
N LEU A 67 3.28 -14.12 -8.91
CA LEU A 67 3.42 -14.34 -10.35
C LEU A 67 4.72 -13.73 -10.84
N LEU A 68 5.34 -14.36 -11.81
CA LEU A 68 6.60 -13.99 -12.43
C LEU A 68 6.41 -13.75 -13.92
N SER A 69 7.00 -12.66 -14.44
CA SER A 69 7.06 -12.37 -15.86
C SER A 69 8.50 -12.04 -16.28
N ASP A 70 8.98 -12.74 -17.30
CA ASP A 70 10.33 -12.56 -17.85
C ASP A 70 10.33 -11.77 -19.18
N ASP A 71 9.17 -11.29 -19.62
CA ASP A 71 8.97 -10.64 -20.93
C ASP A 71 8.26 -9.28 -20.86
N GLY A 72 8.46 -8.58 -19.74
CA GLY A 72 7.89 -7.24 -19.54
C GLY A 72 6.40 -7.24 -19.23
N GLY A 73 5.87 -8.30 -18.63
CA GLY A 73 4.47 -8.37 -18.20
C GLY A 73 3.51 -8.91 -19.27
N LYS A 74 4.03 -9.50 -20.36
CA LYS A 74 3.18 -10.07 -21.43
C LYS A 74 2.69 -11.47 -21.07
N ASN A 75 3.56 -12.31 -20.52
CA ASN A 75 3.25 -13.66 -20.05
C ASN A 75 3.61 -13.80 -18.57
N TRP A 76 2.79 -14.54 -17.84
CA TRP A 76 2.92 -14.72 -16.40
C TRP A 76 2.83 -16.21 -16.04
N ARG A 77 3.61 -16.62 -15.06
CA ARG A 77 3.54 -17.92 -14.41
C ARG A 77 3.53 -17.79 -12.91
N GLU A 78 2.87 -18.67 -12.20
CA GLU A 78 2.90 -18.69 -10.75
C GLU A 78 4.23 -19.24 -10.24
N CYS A 79 4.82 -18.59 -9.23
CA CYS A 79 5.89 -19.13 -8.42
C CYS A 79 5.39 -20.34 -7.65
N GLY A 80 6.21 -21.41 -7.55
CA GLY A 80 5.84 -22.64 -6.85
C GLY A 80 5.69 -22.47 -5.33
N THR A 81 6.29 -21.45 -4.75
CA THR A 81 6.22 -21.19 -3.30
C THR A 81 4.96 -20.40 -2.93
N ARG A 82 4.27 -20.85 -1.89
CA ARG A 82 3.13 -20.18 -1.28
C ARG A 82 3.48 -19.87 0.17
N LEU A 83 3.21 -18.65 0.61
CA LEU A 83 3.62 -18.20 1.94
C LEU A 83 2.42 -17.89 2.84
N PRO A 84 2.50 -18.20 4.16
CA PRO A 84 1.44 -17.93 5.14
C PRO A 84 1.45 -16.45 5.56
N MET A 85 1.28 -15.55 4.61
CA MET A 85 1.39 -14.11 4.82
C MET A 85 0.29 -13.37 4.09
N LEU A 86 -0.02 -12.15 4.57
CA LEU A 86 -0.93 -11.21 3.93
C LEU A 86 -0.37 -9.79 3.99
N HIS A 87 -0.96 -8.89 3.20
CA HIS A 87 -0.61 -7.46 3.11
C HIS A 87 0.87 -7.24 2.80
N THR A 88 1.39 -8.00 1.85
CA THR A 88 2.82 -8.13 1.60
C THR A 88 3.34 -7.07 0.64
N MET A 89 4.44 -6.42 1.02
CA MET A 89 5.27 -5.59 0.15
C MET A 89 6.39 -6.45 -0.44
N LEU A 90 6.46 -6.54 -1.77
CA LEU A 90 7.60 -7.10 -2.48
C LEU A 90 8.63 -6.02 -2.77
N PHE A 91 9.89 -6.28 -2.53
CA PHE A 91 10.97 -5.33 -2.83
C PHE A 91 12.31 -6.03 -3.03
N ARG A 92 13.24 -5.29 -3.65
CA ARG A 92 14.63 -5.71 -3.81
C ARG A 92 15.52 -4.92 -2.86
N ALA A 93 16.41 -5.59 -2.14
CA ALA A 93 17.45 -4.97 -1.34
C ALA A 93 18.74 -5.82 -1.43
N GLY A 94 19.88 -5.16 -1.56
CA GLY A 94 21.15 -5.84 -1.77
C GLY A 94 21.09 -6.81 -2.97
N ASN A 95 21.41 -8.07 -2.72
CA ASN A 95 21.41 -9.15 -3.72
C ASN A 95 20.20 -10.10 -3.63
N ALA A 96 19.13 -9.70 -2.95
CA ALA A 96 17.98 -10.55 -2.72
C ALA A 96 16.64 -9.81 -3.00
N LEU A 97 15.60 -10.60 -3.17
CA LEU A 97 14.20 -10.14 -3.14
C LEU A 97 13.60 -10.48 -1.79
N TYR A 98 12.73 -9.63 -1.31
CA TYR A 98 12.05 -9.79 -0.03
C TYR A 98 10.55 -9.65 -0.16
N ALA A 99 9.84 -10.38 0.68
CA ALA A 99 8.41 -10.28 0.91
C ALA A 99 8.22 -9.92 2.39
N LEU A 100 7.90 -8.66 2.69
CA LEU A 100 7.61 -8.15 4.03
C LEU A 100 6.09 -8.09 4.20
N GLY A 101 5.55 -8.79 5.16
CA GLY A 101 4.11 -8.91 5.40
C GLY A 101 3.82 -9.31 6.83
N HIS A 102 2.64 -9.84 7.10
CA HIS A 102 2.30 -10.32 8.43
C HIS A 102 1.39 -11.55 8.40
N SER A 103 1.31 -12.22 9.55
CA SER A 103 0.35 -13.28 9.89
C SER A 103 -0.14 -13.04 11.32
N GLY A 104 -0.64 -11.82 11.58
CA GLY A 104 -0.70 -11.25 12.93
C GLY A 104 0.67 -10.78 13.40
N ARG A 105 1.67 -11.64 13.42
CA ARG A 105 3.09 -11.28 13.64
C ARG A 105 3.68 -10.63 12.39
N LEU A 106 4.64 -9.72 12.55
CA LEU A 106 5.37 -9.14 11.43
C LEU A 106 6.39 -10.15 10.89
N LEU A 107 6.32 -10.43 9.61
CA LEU A 107 7.06 -11.48 8.94
C LEU A 107 7.82 -10.97 7.73
N ILE A 108 8.95 -11.60 7.44
CA ILE A 108 9.71 -11.39 6.21
C ILE A 108 10.19 -12.72 5.63
N SER A 109 10.11 -12.87 4.32
CA SER A 109 10.67 -13.99 3.56
C SER A 109 11.65 -13.47 2.51
N ARG A 110 12.64 -14.27 2.12
CA ARG A 110 13.69 -13.92 1.18
C ARG A 110 13.75 -14.90 0.02
N SER A 111 14.01 -14.37 -1.18
CA SER A 111 14.41 -15.13 -2.36
C SER A 111 15.81 -14.76 -2.79
N LEU A 112 16.65 -15.76 -3.06
CA LEU A 112 18.03 -15.61 -3.57
C LEU A 112 18.16 -16.03 -5.06
N ASP A 113 17.08 -16.50 -5.66
CA ASP A 113 16.99 -17.04 -7.01
C ASP A 113 16.03 -16.21 -7.90
N ASN A 114 15.97 -14.91 -7.65
CA ASN A 114 15.17 -13.97 -8.42
C ASN A 114 13.67 -14.29 -8.40
N GLY A 115 13.14 -14.77 -7.27
CA GLY A 115 11.71 -15.01 -7.02
C GLY A 115 11.22 -16.41 -7.37
N GLU A 116 12.09 -17.33 -7.81
CA GLU A 116 11.70 -18.72 -8.12
C GLU A 116 11.30 -19.50 -6.87
N SER A 117 12.04 -19.30 -5.79
CA SER A 117 11.72 -19.87 -4.48
C SER A 117 11.91 -18.86 -3.35
N TRP A 118 11.26 -19.10 -2.23
CA TRP A 118 11.25 -18.22 -1.07
C TRP A 118 11.52 -19.02 0.22
N SER A 119 12.26 -18.40 1.13
CA SER A 119 12.51 -18.99 2.44
C SER A 119 11.22 -19.08 3.27
N GLU A 120 11.21 -19.97 4.26
CA GLU A 120 10.21 -19.85 5.33
C GLU A 120 10.27 -18.45 5.94
N PRO A 121 9.11 -17.86 6.29
CA PRO A 121 9.07 -16.52 6.87
C PRO A 121 9.78 -16.45 8.23
N SER A 122 10.68 -15.47 8.37
CA SER A 122 11.29 -15.09 9.65
C SER A 122 10.39 -14.10 10.39
N VAL A 123 10.32 -14.22 11.70
CA VAL A 123 9.55 -13.31 12.57
C VAL A 123 10.39 -12.09 12.90
N LEU A 124 9.94 -10.90 12.49
CA LEU A 124 10.56 -9.63 12.89
C LEU A 124 9.98 -9.08 14.18
N ASP A 125 8.70 -9.31 14.44
CA ASP A 125 8.04 -8.99 15.70
C ASP A 125 6.84 -9.93 15.93
N GLY A 126 6.79 -10.56 17.12
CA GLY A 126 5.74 -11.49 17.52
C GLY A 126 4.93 -11.04 18.72
N ASP A 127 5.26 -9.90 19.33
CA ASP A 127 4.71 -9.47 20.61
C ASP A 127 3.36 -8.74 20.47
N CYS A 128 3.03 -8.29 19.28
CA CYS A 128 1.77 -7.61 18.97
C CYS A 128 1.21 -8.01 17.61
N LEU A 129 -0.05 -7.65 17.35
CA LEU A 129 -0.66 -7.84 16.04
C LEU A 129 -0.30 -6.68 15.13
N TRP A 130 0.04 -7.00 13.89
CA TRP A 130 0.43 -6.06 12.85
C TRP A 130 -0.61 -5.96 11.74
N HIS A 131 -0.61 -4.84 11.06
CA HIS A 131 -1.45 -4.53 9.91
C HIS A 131 -0.67 -3.68 8.91
N GLN A 132 -1.00 -3.76 7.66
CA GLN A 132 -0.63 -2.85 6.58
C GLN A 132 -1.40 -3.27 5.32
N SER A 133 -1.20 -2.55 4.23
CA SER A 133 -1.42 -3.00 2.86
C SER A 133 -0.10 -2.85 2.11
N ALA A 134 0.00 -3.33 0.85
CA ALA A 134 1.23 -3.15 0.08
C ALA A 134 1.48 -1.65 -0.18
N GLY A 135 2.31 -1.06 0.65
CA GLY A 135 2.78 0.32 0.53
C GLY A 135 4.11 0.40 -0.24
N ARG A 136 4.80 1.52 -0.07
CA ARG A 136 6.12 1.75 -0.65
C ARG A 136 7.21 1.62 0.41
N ILE A 137 8.35 1.04 0.02
CA ILE A 137 9.60 1.10 0.78
C ILE A 137 10.47 2.19 0.15
N ASP A 138 10.94 3.14 0.95
CA ASP A 138 11.84 4.19 0.52
C ASP A 138 13.30 3.79 0.75
N PHE A 139 14.18 4.09 -0.21
CA PHE A 139 15.61 3.79 -0.12
C PHE A 139 16.43 5.07 -0.13
N ARG A 140 17.36 5.19 0.81
CA ARG A 140 18.26 6.35 0.91
C ARG A 140 19.59 6.00 1.55
N LYS A 141 20.70 6.38 0.89
CA LYS A 141 22.08 6.23 1.41
C LYS A 141 22.35 4.81 1.94
N GLY A 142 21.91 3.76 1.20
CA GLY A 142 22.11 2.36 1.60
C GLY A 142 21.19 1.87 2.73
N ARG A 143 20.14 2.61 3.07
CA ARG A 143 19.13 2.23 4.04
C ARG A 143 17.76 2.18 3.42
N LEU A 144 16.90 1.32 3.95
CA LEU A 144 15.49 1.26 3.62
C LEU A 144 14.64 1.78 4.78
N TYR A 145 13.48 2.36 4.43
CA TYR A 145 12.47 2.86 5.36
C TYR A 145 11.11 2.30 4.96
N ALA A 146 10.43 1.70 5.90
CA ALA A 146 9.09 1.13 5.74
C ALA A 146 8.21 1.52 6.92
N VAL A 147 6.90 1.42 6.75
CA VAL A 147 5.92 1.56 7.84
C VAL A 147 5.02 0.34 7.85
N TYR A 148 4.86 -0.24 9.02
CA TYR A 148 3.78 -1.14 9.37
C TYR A 148 3.04 -0.58 10.58
N GLU A 149 1.82 -1.04 10.81
CA GLU A 149 0.96 -0.53 11.87
C GLU A 149 0.73 -1.60 12.93
N GLN A 150 0.94 -1.24 14.20
CA GLN A 150 0.56 -2.11 15.31
C GLN A 150 -0.92 -1.96 15.64
N ARG A 151 -1.61 -3.07 15.83
CA ARG A 151 -2.99 -3.07 16.33
C ARG A 151 -3.02 -2.57 17.78
N ILE A 152 -3.90 -1.63 18.05
CA ILE A 152 -4.12 -1.10 19.39
C ILE A 152 -5.05 -2.06 20.13
N PRO A 153 -4.61 -2.70 21.24
CA PRO A 153 -5.45 -3.65 21.96
C PRO A 153 -6.79 -3.05 22.38
N GLY A 154 -7.88 -3.77 22.09
CA GLY A 154 -9.24 -3.36 22.42
C GLY A 154 -9.84 -2.22 21.56
N ALA A 155 -9.07 -1.63 20.65
CA ALA A 155 -9.59 -0.60 19.77
C ALA A 155 -10.47 -1.20 18.65
N ARG A 156 -11.48 -0.43 18.24
CA ARG A 156 -12.29 -0.75 17.05
C ARG A 156 -11.49 -0.44 15.78
N TRP A 157 -11.89 -1.04 14.66
CA TRP A 157 -11.30 -0.77 13.35
C TRP A 157 -11.35 0.75 13.01
N PRO A 158 -10.27 1.36 12.43
CA PRO A 158 -8.98 0.74 12.07
C PRO A 158 -8.09 0.43 13.27
N GLY A 159 -8.14 1.17 14.37
CA GLY A 159 -7.49 0.86 15.64
C GLY A 159 -6.03 0.45 15.52
N VAL A 160 -5.26 1.16 14.70
CA VAL A 160 -3.84 0.88 14.44
C VAL A 160 -2.99 2.11 14.69
N ALA A 161 -1.70 1.89 14.96
CA ALA A 161 -0.70 2.92 15.19
C ALA A 161 0.51 2.68 14.28
N PRO A 162 0.90 3.61 13.38
CA PRO A 162 2.05 3.45 12.52
C PRO A 162 3.35 3.35 13.30
N VAL A 163 4.25 2.50 12.82
CA VAL A 163 5.61 2.27 13.31
C VAL A 163 6.56 2.43 12.14
N LEU A 164 7.47 3.40 12.22
CA LEU A 164 8.55 3.56 11.26
C LEU A 164 9.63 2.51 11.52
N MET A 165 10.07 1.85 10.46
CA MET A 165 11.06 0.79 10.49
C MET A 165 12.21 1.15 9.54
N THR A 166 13.45 0.80 9.91
CA THR A 166 14.61 0.96 9.04
C THR A 166 15.61 -0.18 9.24
N ALA A 167 16.35 -0.50 8.16
CA ALA A 167 17.47 -1.42 8.16
C ALA A 167 18.50 -0.98 7.12
N GLU A 168 19.74 -1.47 7.23
CA GLU A 168 20.74 -1.34 6.16
C GLU A 168 20.32 -2.20 4.96
N GLU A 169 20.37 -1.65 3.76
CA GLU A 169 19.95 -2.32 2.51
C GLU A 169 20.68 -3.65 2.26
N ASN A 170 21.97 -3.72 2.65
CA ASN A 170 22.81 -4.89 2.45
C ASN A 170 22.91 -5.82 3.66
N ALA A 171 22.14 -5.56 4.75
CA ALA A 171 22.09 -6.45 5.89
C ALA A 171 21.23 -7.69 5.60
N ASP A 172 21.34 -8.72 6.43
CA ASP A 172 20.37 -9.82 6.42
C ASP A 172 19.04 -9.33 6.98
N LEU A 173 18.10 -8.98 6.11
CA LEU A 173 16.80 -8.45 6.51
C LEU A 173 15.90 -9.51 7.16
N CYS A 174 16.24 -10.82 7.08
CA CYS A 174 15.56 -11.87 7.81
C CYS A 174 15.97 -11.94 9.29
N ASP A 175 17.03 -11.25 9.69
CA ASP A 175 17.45 -11.12 11.08
C ASP A 175 16.84 -9.87 11.73
N ARG A 176 16.01 -10.09 12.77
CA ARG A 176 15.35 -9.01 13.53
C ARG A 176 16.34 -7.98 14.08
N SER A 177 17.55 -8.39 14.44
CA SER A 177 18.57 -7.52 15.05
C SER A 177 19.07 -6.42 14.10
N ASN A 178 18.91 -6.59 12.80
CA ASN A 178 19.26 -5.60 11.76
C ASN A 178 18.21 -4.50 11.57
N TRP A 179 17.05 -4.64 12.23
CA TRP A 179 15.96 -3.68 12.12
C TRP A 179 15.86 -2.79 13.36
N ARG A 180 15.61 -1.51 13.13
CA ARG A 180 15.22 -0.54 14.14
C ARG A 180 13.76 -0.13 13.92
N PHE A 181 13.05 0.11 15.02
CA PHE A 181 11.63 0.45 15.03
C PHE A 181 11.43 1.71 15.87
N SER A 182 10.55 2.61 15.43
CA SER A 182 10.04 3.66 16.29
C SER A 182 9.06 3.09 17.32
N ALA A 183 8.73 3.88 18.33
CA ALA A 183 7.50 3.64 19.10
C ALA A 183 6.26 3.78 18.19
N PRO A 184 5.16 3.03 18.43
CA PRO A 184 3.91 3.19 17.72
C PRO A 184 3.31 4.57 18.00
N PHE A 185 2.90 5.29 16.95
CA PHE A 185 2.37 6.64 17.08
C PHE A 185 0.83 6.64 17.07
N ARG A 186 0.22 7.14 18.13
CA ARG A 186 -1.23 7.21 18.28
C ARG A 186 -1.78 8.55 17.77
N THR A 187 -2.78 8.50 16.89
CA THR A 187 -3.30 9.68 16.20
C THR A 187 -4.54 10.32 16.82
N GLU A 188 -5.10 9.74 17.89
CA GLU A 188 -6.36 10.21 18.49
C GLU A 188 -6.29 11.67 18.97
N ALA A 189 -5.14 12.08 19.49
CA ALA A 189 -4.93 13.47 19.94
C ALA A 189 -4.95 14.47 18.78
N LEU A 190 -4.43 14.08 17.61
CA LEU A 190 -4.42 14.92 16.41
C LEU A 190 -5.82 15.10 15.83
N PHE A 191 -6.64 14.05 15.79
CA PHE A 191 -8.04 14.18 15.39
C PHE A 191 -8.80 15.15 16.31
N LYS A 192 -8.57 15.04 17.62
CA LYS A 192 -9.17 15.94 18.60
C LYS A 192 -8.70 17.40 18.44
N GLU A 193 -7.41 17.62 18.19
CA GLU A 193 -6.82 18.95 17.90
C GLU A 193 -7.46 19.59 16.66
N GLN A 194 -7.79 18.78 15.64
CA GLN A 194 -8.49 19.21 14.42
C GLN A 194 -10.02 19.39 14.63
N GLY A 195 -10.53 19.18 15.85
CA GLY A 195 -11.96 19.27 16.15
C GLY A 195 -12.80 18.10 15.65
N ILE A 196 -12.17 16.99 15.22
CA ILE A 196 -12.84 15.79 14.73
C ILE A 196 -12.85 14.75 15.84
N THR A 197 -14.01 14.48 16.42
CA THR A 197 -14.14 13.55 17.56
C THR A 197 -14.88 12.27 17.21
N HIS A 198 -15.66 12.28 16.14
CA HIS A 198 -16.41 11.12 15.65
C HIS A 198 -16.90 11.37 14.22
N PHE A 199 -17.32 10.31 13.53
CA PHE A 199 -18.14 10.40 12.33
C PHE A 199 -19.23 9.32 12.36
N SER A 200 -20.32 9.57 11.66
CA SER A 200 -21.45 8.64 11.62
C SER A 200 -21.05 7.32 10.92
N GLY A 201 -21.12 6.22 11.64
CA GLY A 201 -20.95 4.87 11.11
C GLY A 201 -19.55 4.27 11.20
N GLY A 202 -18.57 4.97 11.78
CA GLY A 202 -17.20 4.44 11.86
C GLY A 202 -16.38 4.96 13.04
N THR A 203 -15.12 4.56 13.08
CA THR A 203 -14.13 5.00 14.06
C THR A 203 -13.05 5.79 13.36
N LEU A 204 -12.67 6.93 13.94
CA LEU A 204 -11.56 7.73 13.43
C LEU A 204 -10.24 6.95 13.52
N GLY A 205 -9.41 7.09 12.51
CA GLY A 205 -8.09 6.48 12.50
C GLY A 205 -7.36 6.68 11.18
N VAL A 206 -6.12 6.24 11.16
CA VAL A 206 -5.27 6.20 9.96
C VAL A 206 -4.75 4.80 9.75
N LEU A 207 -4.42 4.44 8.51
CA LEU A 207 -3.87 3.15 8.15
C LEU A 207 -3.26 3.17 6.75
N GLU A 208 -2.62 2.06 6.36
CA GLU A 208 -2.13 1.82 4.98
C GLU A 208 -1.16 2.90 4.50
N THR A 209 -0.11 3.12 5.29
CA THR A 209 0.86 4.19 5.11
C THR A 209 1.73 4.01 3.88
N SER A 210 1.82 5.06 3.05
CA SER A 210 2.84 5.22 2.01
C SER A 210 3.96 6.13 2.52
N VAL A 211 5.21 5.65 2.42
CA VAL A 211 6.39 6.43 2.81
C VAL A 211 6.90 7.18 1.60
N ILE A 212 7.05 8.49 1.71
CA ILE A 212 7.66 9.31 0.66
C ILE A 212 8.75 10.22 1.24
N ARG A 213 9.65 10.67 0.38
CA ARG A 213 10.68 11.65 0.69
C ARG A 213 10.48 12.87 -0.20
N ILE A 214 10.75 14.05 0.34
CA ILE A 214 10.73 15.28 -0.47
C ILE A 214 12.07 15.43 -1.19
N HIS A 215 12.02 15.52 -2.51
CA HIS A 215 13.19 15.60 -3.38
C HIS A 215 13.54 17.01 -3.82
N ASP A 216 12.58 17.95 -3.88
CA ASP A 216 12.84 19.35 -4.26
C ASP A 216 13.53 20.11 -3.12
N PRO A 217 14.79 20.62 -3.32
CA PRO A 217 15.50 21.39 -2.30
C PRO A 217 14.83 22.70 -1.90
N LYS A 218 13.89 23.19 -2.68
CA LYS A 218 13.13 24.42 -2.39
C LYS A 218 11.88 24.17 -1.55
N HIS A 219 11.52 22.91 -1.37
CA HIS A 219 10.33 22.56 -0.63
C HIS A 219 10.53 22.74 0.87
N MET A 220 9.52 23.27 1.59
CA MET A 220 9.60 23.58 3.02
C MET A 220 9.89 22.36 3.93
N PHE A 221 9.65 21.16 3.46
CA PHE A 221 9.91 19.90 4.18
C PHE A 221 11.11 19.11 3.59
N TYR A 222 11.91 19.76 2.74
CA TYR A 222 13.14 19.14 2.25
C TYR A 222 14.14 18.95 3.37
N ASP A 223 14.72 17.78 3.46
CA ASP A 223 15.78 17.44 4.39
C ASP A 223 17.06 17.06 3.62
N PRO A 224 18.11 17.92 3.62
CA PRO A 224 19.36 17.64 2.91
C PRO A 224 20.11 16.42 3.50
N GLU A 225 19.96 16.17 4.80
CA GLU A 225 20.58 15.01 5.47
C GLU A 225 19.85 13.70 5.13
N GLY A 226 18.56 13.79 4.79
CA GLY A 226 17.77 12.66 4.33
C GLY A 226 17.32 11.73 5.45
N GLY A 227 17.31 12.17 6.71
CA GLY A 227 16.73 11.43 7.84
C GLY A 227 15.19 11.50 7.89
N THR A 228 14.60 12.49 7.19
CA THR A 228 13.15 12.74 7.22
C THR A 228 12.42 12.05 6.09
N VAL A 229 11.29 11.44 6.42
CA VAL A 229 10.27 10.92 5.49
C VAL A 229 8.91 11.46 5.85
N LEU A 230 8.02 11.62 4.87
CA LEU A 230 6.61 11.87 5.10
C LEU A 230 5.82 10.57 5.02
N LEU A 231 4.92 10.39 5.97
CA LEU A 231 4.04 9.23 6.10
C LEU A 231 2.66 9.68 5.65
N LEU A 232 2.32 9.40 4.39
CA LEU A 232 0.99 9.68 3.84
C LEU A 232 0.10 8.47 4.07
N MET A 233 -1.06 8.69 4.67
CA MET A 233 -1.92 7.62 5.18
C MET A 233 -3.35 7.77 4.71
N ARG A 234 -4.00 6.63 4.45
CA ARG A 234 -5.45 6.58 4.40
C ARG A 234 -6.03 7.10 5.72
N ALA A 235 -7.07 7.94 5.63
CA ALA A 235 -7.75 8.51 6.78
C ALA A 235 -9.22 8.09 6.84
N GLU A 236 -9.59 7.38 7.91
CA GLU A 236 -10.98 7.05 8.23
C GLU A 236 -11.60 8.22 9.00
N THR A 237 -12.27 9.10 8.26
CA THR A 237 -12.88 10.34 8.79
C THR A 237 -14.35 10.49 8.41
N GLY A 238 -14.88 9.58 7.59
CA GLY A 238 -16.18 9.75 6.95
C GLY A 238 -16.18 10.75 5.78
N LEU A 239 -15.05 11.40 5.50
CA LEU A 239 -14.89 12.32 4.36
C LEU A 239 -14.23 11.61 3.19
N GLY A 240 -14.68 11.91 1.97
CA GLY A 240 -13.99 11.49 0.75
C GLY A 240 -12.85 12.45 0.41
N ASN A 241 -11.80 11.94 -0.25
CA ASN A 241 -10.66 12.71 -0.75
C ASN A 241 -9.89 13.48 0.34
N VAL A 242 -9.80 12.87 1.52
CA VAL A 242 -8.99 13.34 2.64
C VAL A 242 -8.06 12.23 3.09
N GLY A 243 -6.79 12.53 3.17
CA GLY A 243 -5.75 11.67 3.75
C GLY A 243 -5.11 12.31 4.96
N ALA A 244 -4.19 11.61 5.60
CA ALA A 244 -3.43 12.12 6.73
C ALA A 244 -1.93 12.12 6.42
N VAL A 245 -1.18 12.99 7.11
CA VAL A 245 0.28 13.07 7.01
C VAL A 245 0.91 13.16 8.38
N LEU A 246 2.03 12.43 8.56
CA LEU A 246 2.93 12.55 9.70
C LEU A 246 4.37 12.71 9.19
N LYS A 247 5.27 13.16 10.05
CA LYS A 247 6.71 13.15 9.81
C LYS A 247 7.33 11.94 10.50
N GLY A 248 8.05 11.13 9.74
CA GLY A 248 8.99 10.13 10.25
C GLY A 248 10.41 10.67 10.22
N GLU A 249 11.24 10.36 11.22
CA GLU A 249 12.61 10.87 11.32
C GLU A 249 13.55 9.80 11.87
N GLU A 250 14.70 9.65 11.22
CA GLU A 250 15.87 9.00 11.78
C GLU A 250 16.81 10.07 12.32
N ARG A 251 17.03 10.08 13.63
CA ARG A 251 17.91 11.03 14.31
C ARG A 251 19.37 10.66 14.17
N ALA A 252 20.27 11.60 14.47
CA ALA A 252 21.72 11.38 14.38
C ALA A 252 22.24 10.23 15.27
N ASP A 253 21.55 9.92 16.38
CA ASP A 253 21.87 8.76 17.24
C ASP A 253 21.30 7.43 16.68
N GLY A 254 20.62 7.48 15.53
CA GLY A 254 19.99 6.36 14.88
C GLY A 254 18.63 5.97 15.46
N SER A 255 18.10 6.69 16.45
CA SER A 255 16.73 6.48 16.92
C SER A 255 15.71 6.92 15.89
N LEU A 256 14.55 6.26 15.88
CA LEU A 256 13.43 6.59 14.99
C LEU A 256 12.31 7.25 15.78
N SER A 257 11.67 8.25 15.19
CA SER A 257 10.46 8.87 15.73
C SER A 257 9.41 9.07 14.64
N ILE A 258 8.15 9.12 15.07
CA ILE A 258 7.03 9.64 14.29
C ILE A 258 6.47 10.83 15.07
N GLU A 259 6.23 11.93 14.36
CA GLU A 259 5.79 13.19 14.95
C GLU A 259 4.73 13.85 14.06
N PRO A 260 3.88 14.74 14.61
CA PRO A 260 3.02 15.60 13.79
C PRO A 260 3.86 16.44 12.83
N LEU A 261 3.45 16.52 11.57
CA LEU A 261 4.08 17.44 10.63
C LEU A 261 3.75 18.88 11.03
N LYS A 262 4.76 19.75 11.10
CA LYS A 262 4.60 21.17 11.44
C LYS A 262 4.93 22.06 10.25
N SER A 263 4.05 23.00 9.95
CA SER A 263 4.37 24.06 8.99
C SER A 263 5.48 24.98 9.54
N PRO A 264 6.12 25.81 8.71
CA PRO A 264 7.11 26.81 9.18
C PRO A 264 6.55 27.78 10.24
N SER A 265 5.25 28.01 10.28
CA SER A 265 4.58 28.81 11.32
C SER A 265 4.32 28.05 12.62
N GLY A 266 4.65 26.75 12.69
CA GLY A 266 4.41 25.89 13.85
C GLY A 266 3.01 25.24 13.88
N ALA A 267 2.13 25.53 12.91
CA ALA A 267 0.82 24.88 12.84
C ALA A 267 0.92 23.39 12.52
N THR A 268 0.09 22.57 13.17
CA THR A 268 -0.01 21.14 12.89
C THR A 268 -0.68 20.92 11.53
N LEU A 269 0.00 20.18 10.65
CA LEU A 269 -0.56 19.64 9.42
C LEU A 269 -0.78 18.16 9.63
N PHE A 270 -2.04 17.73 9.60
CA PHE A 270 -2.38 16.32 9.81
C PHE A 270 -3.32 15.80 8.73
N LEU A 271 -4.50 16.39 8.57
CA LEU A 271 -5.43 16.04 7.52
C LEU A 271 -5.21 16.94 6.30
N LEU A 272 -5.11 16.35 5.14
CA LEU A 272 -4.88 17.03 3.87
C LEU A 272 -5.96 16.64 2.86
N PRO A 273 -6.39 17.56 1.97
CA PRO A 273 -7.07 17.19 0.74
C PRO A 273 -6.16 16.24 -0.05
N LEU A 274 -6.57 14.99 -0.19
CA LEU A 274 -5.82 13.97 -0.90
C LEU A 274 -6.81 13.13 -1.71
N PRO A 275 -6.83 13.26 -3.04
CA PRO A 275 -7.76 12.50 -3.87
C PRO A 275 -7.59 10.99 -3.66
N GLY A 276 -8.66 10.31 -3.22
CA GLY A 276 -8.62 8.89 -2.87
C GLY A 276 -8.07 8.57 -1.47
N GLY A 277 -7.76 9.58 -0.63
CA GLY A 277 -7.19 9.40 0.71
C GLY A 277 -8.08 8.65 1.71
N GLN A 278 -9.34 8.40 1.39
CA GLN A 278 -10.25 7.55 2.15
C GLN A 278 -10.08 6.05 1.89
N LEU A 279 -9.28 5.68 0.88
CA LEU A 279 -8.93 4.31 0.54
C LEU A 279 -7.41 4.17 0.41
N LYS A 280 -6.91 2.93 0.31
CA LYS A 280 -5.49 2.69 0.04
C LYS A 280 -5.08 3.30 -1.29
N PHE A 281 -3.96 3.99 -1.27
CA PHE A 281 -3.25 4.52 -2.45
C PHE A 281 -1.79 4.06 -2.44
N HIS A 282 -1.13 4.16 -3.58
CA HIS A 282 0.31 3.92 -3.68
C HIS A 282 0.95 5.13 -4.36
N ILE A 283 2.04 5.63 -3.77
CA ILE A 283 2.81 6.77 -4.28
C ILE A 283 4.24 6.32 -4.50
N ASP A 284 4.82 6.69 -5.65
CA ASP A 284 6.25 6.57 -5.90
C ASP A 284 6.79 7.81 -6.62
N TYR A 285 8.08 8.10 -6.43
CA TYR A 285 8.77 9.21 -7.07
C TYR A 285 9.52 8.71 -8.31
N ASP A 286 9.27 9.37 -9.44
CA ASP A 286 9.96 9.13 -10.69
C ASP A 286 11.05 10.18 -10.92
N PRO A 287 12.35 9.81 -10.84
CA PRO A 287 13.43 10.76 -11.02
C PRO A 287 13.55 11.32 -12.44
N ASP A 288 13.03 10.62 -13.45
CA ASP A 288 13.10 11.06 -14.85
C ASP A 288 12.15 12.23 -15.13
N SER A 289 10.94 12.22 -14.53
CA SER A 289 9.98 13.32 -14.63
C SER A 289 10.05 14.31 -13.47
N GLU A 290 10.80 14.00 -12.42
CA GLU A 290 10.85 14.73 -11.15
C GLU A 290 9.46 14.90 -10.52
N LEU A 291 8.58 13.89 -10.68
CA LEU A 291 7.20 13.89 -10.18
C LEU A 291 6.95 12.70 -9.24
N TYR A 292 6.07 12.92 -8.30
CA TYR A 292 5.41 11.85 -7.55
C TYR A 292 4.20 11.38 -8.35
N TRP A 293 4.11 10.07 -8.56
CA TRP A 293 2.99 9.42 -9.21
C TRP A 293 2.20 8.62 -8.19
N MET A 294 0.89 8.75 -8.23
CA MET A 294 -0.02 8.09 -7.31
C MET A 294 -1.11 7.35 -8.06
N VAL A 295 -1.41 6.14 -7.62
CA VAL A 295 -2.61 5.41 -8.01
C VAL A 295 -3.57 5.36 -6.84
N ALA A 296 -4.81 5.81 -7.05
CA ALA A 296 -5.82 5.96 -6.02
C ALA A 296 -7.24 5.80 -6.57
N SER A 297 -8.21 5.75 -5.67
CA SER A 297 -9.64 5.71 -6.00
C SER A 297 -10.32 6.99 -5.49
N PRO A 298 -10.22 8.11 -6.23
CA PRO A 298 -10.85 9.37 -5.83
C PRO A 298 -12.36 9.26 -5.84
N LYS A 299 -12.99 9.91 -4.88
CA LYS A 299 -14.44 10.06 -4.87
C LYS A 299 -14.84 11.22 -5.78
N LEU A 300 -15.68 10.92 -6.79
CA LEU A 300 -16.07 11.90 -7.80
C LEU A 300 -17.09 12.92 -7.30
N ASP A 301 -17.95 12.50 -6.39
CA ASP A 301 -19.02 13.35 -5.88
C ASP A 301 -19.04 13.33 -4.36
N SER A 302 -18.39 14.33 -3.77
CA SER A 302 -18.38 14.52 -2.32
C SER A 302 -19.71 15.06 -1.76
N PHE A 303 -20.63 15.49 -2.63
CA PHE A 303 -21.96 15.96 -2.22
C PHE A 303 -22.96 14.81 -2.04
N GLN A 304 -22.74 13.65 -2.65
CA GLN A 304 -23.60 12.46 -2.49
C GLN A 304 -23.47 11.75 -1.14
N THR A 305 -22.85 12.38 -0.15
CA THR A 305 -22.61 11.71 1.14
C THR A 305 -23.72 11.88 2.17
N ALA A 306 -24.62 12.83 1.98
CA ALA A 306 -25.67 13.10 2.95
C ALA A 306 -26.69 11.94 3.01
N GLY A 307 -26.76 11.29 4.17
CA GLY A 307 -27.72 10.22 4.43
C GLY A 307 -27.32 8.81 3.98
N LEU A 308 -26.13 8.64 3.36
CA LEU A 308 -25.63 7.32 3.01
C LEU A 308 -24.73 6.74 4.13
N PRO A 309 -24.70 5.43 4.32
CA PRO A 309 -23.74 4.78 5.20
C PRO A 309 -22.30 5.12 4.78
N TRP A 310 -21.38 5.26 5.73
CA TRP A 310 -19.99 5.67 5.46
C TRP A 310 -19.28 4.75 4.45
N TYR A 311 -19.55 3.45 4.45
CA TYR A 311 -18.95 2.49 3.51
C TYR A 311 -19.41 2.71 2.06
N GLU A 312 -20.59 3.30 1.84
CA GLU A 312 -21.03 3.73 0.51
C GLU A 312 -20.42 5.07 0.13
N THR A 313 -20.20 5.95 1.11
CA THR A 313 -19.65 7.30 0.87
C THR A 313 -18.15 7.30 0.69
N CYS A 314 -17.42 6.47 1.44
CA CYS A 314 -15.96 6.36 1.39
C CYS A 314 -15.49 5.07 0.71
N GLY A 315 -16.40 4.13 0.45
CA GLY A 315 -16.10 2.78 -0.03
C GLY A 315 -16.29 2.55 -1.52
N ASP A 316 -16.57 3.59 -2.33
CA ASP A 316 -16.66 3.39 -3.79
C ASP A 316 -15.31 2.97 -4.35
N ARG A 317 -15.26 1.73 -4.82
CA ARG A 317 -14.05 1.03 -5.25
C ARG A 317 -14.06 0.75 -6.76
N ARG A 318 -14.95 1.40 -7.52
CA ARG A 318 -15.14 1.10 -8.93
C ARG A 318 -14.18 1.82 -9.84
N ARG A 319 -13.53 2.88 -9.37
CA ARG A 319 -12.68 3.73 -10.20
C ARG A 319 -11.25 3.81 -9.66
N LEU A 320 -10.30 3.63 -10.57
CA LEU A 320 -8.88 3.77 -10.33
C LEU A 320 -8.32 4.86 -11.23
N GLU A 321 -7.62 5.84 -10.65
CA GLU A 321 -7.01 6.96 -11.36
C GLU A 321 -5.49 7.01 -11.17
N LEU A 322 -4.82 7.54 -12.18
CA LEU A 322 -3.45 8.00 -12.12
C LEU A 322 -3.44 9.49 -11.77
N LEU A 323 -2.66 9.84 -10.76
CA LEU A 323 -2.46 11.21 -10.29
C LEU A 323 -0.97 11.52 -10.26
N CYS A 324 -0.64 12.82 -10.32
CA CYS A 324 0.75 13.26 -10.18
C CYS A 324 0.85 14.50 -9.28
N SER A 325 2.05 14.69 -8.72
CA SER A 325 2.39 15.83 -7.87
C SER A 325 3.85 16.26 -8.07
N ARG A 326 4.13 17.56 -8.01
CA ARG A 326 5.49 18.09 -7.95
C ARG A 326 6.06 18.12 -6.54
N ASN A 327 5.18 18.26 -5.55
CA ASN A 327 5.58 18.52 -4.16
C ASN A 327 5.27 17.36 -3.19
N GLY A 328 4.68 16.24 -3.69
CA GLY A 328 4.33 15.08 -2.85
C GLY A 328 3.12 15.27 -1.92
N LEU A 329 2.50 16.44 -1.90
CA LEU A 329 1.36 16.76 -1.02
C LEU A 329 0.10 17.15 -1.78
N GLU A 330 0.24 17.85 -2.90
CA GLU A 330 -0.87 18.24 -3.77
C GLU A 330 -0.87 17.37 -5.02
N PHE A 331 -1.90 16.56 -5.18
CA PHE A 331 -2.04 15.64 -6.31
C PHE A 331 -3.18 16.07 -7.25
N ARG A 332 -2.92 16.03 -8.56
CA ARG A 332 -3.92 16.25 -9.61
C ARG A 332 -4.14 14.97 -10.41
N SER A 333 -5.37 14.76 -10.85
CA SER A 333 -5.71 13.66 -11.76
C SER A 333 -5.04 13.87 -13.13
N VAL A 334 -4.43 12.79 -13.62
CA VAL A 334 -3.85 12.70 -14.98
C VAL A 334 -4.82 11.96 -15.89
N GLY A 335 -5.46 10.89 -15.41
CA GLY A 335 -6.43 10.15 -16.17
C GLY A 335 -6.97 8.93 -15.44
N VAL A 336 -8.02 8.34 -16.03
CA VAL A 336 -8.68 7.14 -15.51
C VAL A 336 -7.95 5.91 -16.02
N ILE A 337 -7.40 5.11 -15.11
CA ILE A 337 -6.77 3.83 -15.44
C ILE A 337 -7.84 2.79 -15.75
N ALA A 338 -8.81 2.66 -14.86
CA ALA A 338 -9.89 1.69 -14.99
C ALA A 338 -11.16 2.15 -14.28
N GLU A 339 -12.30 1.72 -14.80
CA GLU A 339 -13.60 2.03 -14.22
C GLU A 339 -14.56 0.87 -14.40
N GLY A 340 -15.02 0.31 -13.27
CA GLY A 340 -16.07 -0.71 -13.26
C GLY A 340 -17.44 -0.11 -13.56
N ARG A 341 -18.19 -0.78 -14.41
CA ARG A 341 -19.53 -0.33 -14.85
C ARG A 341 -20.66 -1.02 -14.13
N GLY A 342 -20.44 -2.23 -13.65
CA GLY A 342 -21.41 -3.02 -12.92
C GLY A 342 -21.42 -2.71 -11.42
N LYS A 343 -22.45 -3.23 -10.75
CA LYS A 343 -22.65 -3.00 -9.29
C LYS A 343 -21.48 -3.56 -8.46
N LEU A 344 -20.84 -4.64 -8.90
CA LEU A 344 -19.76 -5.33 -8.22
C LEU A 344 -18.39 -5.16 -8.91
N ASP A 345 -18.35 -4.46 -10.04
CA ASP A 345 -17.12 -4.25 -10.80
C ASP A 345 -16.21 -3.28 -10.05
N SER A 346 -15.23 -3.79 -9.35
CA SER A 346 -14.28 -2.97 -8.59
C SER A 346 -12.92 -2.88 -9.28
N ARG A 347 -12.25 -1.73 -9.13
CA ARG A 347 -10.86 -1.46 -9.53
C ARG A 347 -10.23 -0.54 -8.51
N HIS A 348 -9.42 -1.09 -7.61
CA HIS A 348 -8.88 -0.32 -6.49
C HIS A 348 -7.65 -1.00 -5.84
N TYR A 349 -7.13 -0.41 -4.77
CA TYR A 349 -6.05 -0.97 -3.94
C TYR A 349 -4.81 -1.35 -4.75
N ALA A 350 -4.45 -0.53 -5.73
CA ALA A 350 -3.38 -0.84 -6.65
C ALA A 350 -1.97 -0.57 -6.09
N SER A 351 -0.99 -1.23 -6.69
CA SER A 351 0.42 -0.88 -6.64
C SER A 351 0.89 -0.46 -8.02
N LEU A 352 1.88 0.43 -8.10
CA LEU A 352 2.48 0.87 -9.35
C LEU A 352 3.96 0.44 -9.43
N LEU A 353 4.46 0.32 -10.67
CA LEU A 353 5.86 0.03 -10.98
C LEU A 353 6.24 0.72 -12.28
N PHE A 354 7.31 1.53 -12.27
CA PHE A 354 7.88 2.14 -13.49
C PHE A 354 8.54 1.08 -14.36
N ASP A 355 8.18 1.02 -15.64
CA ASP A 355 8.66 0.05 -16.64
C ASP A 355 9.18 0.76 -17.89
N GLY A 356 10.38 1.37 -17.78
CA GLY A 356 10.95 2.20 -18.83
C GLY A 356 10.09 3.46 -19.06
N GLU A 357 9.53 3.61 -20.25
CA GLU A 357 8.63 4.73 -20.57
C GLU A 357 7.19 4.50 -20.07
N ASP A 358 6.84 3.26 -19.73
CA ASP A 358 5.50 2.87 -19.32
C ASP A 358 5.38 2.76 -17.80
N LEU A 359 4.13 2.74 -17.34
CA LEU A 359 3.76 2.49 -15.95
C LEU A 359 2.89 1.25 -15.87
N LEU A 360 3.27 0.30 -15.03
CA LEU A 360 2.45 -0.86 -14.68
C LEU A 360 1.66 -0.57 -13.40
N VAL A 361 0.38 -0.91 -13.42
CA VAL A 361 -0.52 -0.76 -12.28
C VAL A 361 -1.23 -2.08 -12.03
N PHE A 362 -0.95 -2.70 -10.88
CA PHE A 362 -1.53 -3.98 -10.49
C PHE A 362 -2.60 -3.75 -9.44
N ALA A 363 -3.84 -4.13 -9.74
CA ALA A 363 -5.01 -3.73 -8.98
C ALA A 363 -5.82 -4.93 -8.47
N ARG A 364 -6.36 -4.78 -7.26
CA ARG A 364 -7.46 -5.60 -6.75
C ARG A 364 -8.72 -5.23 -7.50
N SER A 365 -9.42 -6.23 -8.02
CA SER A 365 -10.52 -6.04 -8.96
C SER A 365 -11.66 -7.03 -8.71
N GLY A 366 -12.82 -6.70 -9.23
CA GLY A 366 -13.97 -7.58 -9.22
C GLY A 366 -14.80 -7.42 -10.49
N ASP A 367 -15.60 -8.42 -10.79
CA ASP A 367 -16.66 -8.40 -11.78
C ASP A 367 -18.00 -8.80 -11.16
N SER A 368 -18.99 -9.10 -11.97
CA SER A 368 -20.35 -9.46 -11.52
C SER A 368 -20.41 -10.69 -10.59
N ARG A 369 -19.35 -11.50 -10.52
CA ARG A 369 -19.20 -12.69 -9.67
C ARG A 369 -18.56 -12.37 -8.32
N ALA A 370 -18.05 -11.17 -8.11
CA ALA A 370 -17.43 -10.78 -6.86
C ALA A 370 -18.43 -10.81 -5.70
N LYS A 371 -17.95 -11.10 -4.50
CA LYS A 371 -18.77 -11.09 -3.28
C LYS A 371 -19.34 -9.70 -2.99
N ASN A 372 -18.52 -8.69 -3.14
CA ASN A 372 -18.85 -7.27 -3.00
C ASN A 372 -17.70 -6.43 -3.58
N LEU A 373 -17.78 -5.10 -3.51
CA LEU A 373 -16.73 -4.21 -4.01
C LEU A 373 -15.39 -4.33 -3.24
N HIS A 374 -15.40 -4.83 -2.01
CA HIS A 374 -14.20 -5.07 -1.21
C HIS A 374 -13.63 -6.46 -1.47
N ASP A 375 -14.44 -7.50 -1.48
CA ASP A 375 -14.04 -8.89 -1.65
C ASP A 375 -14.12 -9.25 -3.13
N GLY A 376 -13.14 -8.75 -3.89
CA GLY A 376 -13.03 -8.95 -5.33
C GLY A 376 -12.53 -10.34 -5.71
N ASN A 377 -12.81 -10.74 -6.93
CA ASN A 377 -12.45 -12.06 -7.46
C ASN A 377 -11.35 -12.02 -8.52
N LEU A 378 -10.84 -10.84 -8.85
CA LEU A 378 -9.84 -10.65 -9.91
C LEU A 378 -8.63 -9.88 -9.40
N LEU A 379 -7.50 -10.12 -10.06
CA LEU A 379 -6.33 -9.25 -10.05
C LEU A 379 -6.03 -8.84 -11.48
N THR A 380 -6.00 -7.54 -11.72
CA THR A 380 -5.82 -6.96 -13.06
C THR A 380 -4.53 -6.15 -13.13
N LEU A 381 -3.83 -6.27 -14.24
CA LEU A 381 -2.69 -5.44 -14.59
C LEU A 381 -3.11 -4.44 -15.65
N HIS A 382 -2.74 -3.19 -15.45
CA HIS A 382 -2.97 -2.10 -16.38
C HIS A 382 -1.63 -1.52 -16.81
N ARG A 383 -1.43 -1.36 -18.12
CA ARG A 383 -0.25 -0.69 -18.69
C ARG A 383 -0.65 0.69 -19.19
N VAL A 384 -0.05 1.72 -18.62
CA VAL A 384 -0.16 3.10 -19.08
C VAL A 384 1.07 3.40 -19.92
N GLU A 385 0.90 3.39 -21.25
CA GLU A 385 1.99 3.65 -22.18
C GLU A 385 2.43 5.11 -22.11
N LYS A 386 3.77 5.32 -22.11
CA LYS A 386 4.40 6.66 -22.15
C LYS A 386 3.81 7.63 -21.13
N PHE A 387 3.58 7.15 -19.90
CA PHE A 387 2.85 7.87 -18.85
C PHE A 387 3.39 9.28 -18.59
N ARG A 388 4.70 9.52 -18.75
CA ARG A 388 5.31 10.85 -18.57
C ARG A 388 4.80 11.88 -19.58
N SER A 389 4.35 11.45 -20.76
CA SER A 389 3.80 12.33 -21.80
C SER A 389 2.39 12.81 -21.52
N LEU A 390 1.74 12.32 -20.46
CA LEU A 390 0.39 12.72 -20.07
C LEU A 390 0.34 14.01 -19.25
N VAL A 391 1.50 14.59 -18.89
CA VAL A 391 1.64 15.79 -18.04
C VAL A 391 2.48 16.87 -18.67
#